data_be568c12b745d5e731a8b47745aab515
#
_entry.id   be568c12b745d5e731a8b47745aab515
#
_cell.length_a   1.000
_cell.length_b   1.000
_cell.length_c   1.000
_cell.angle_alpha   90.00
_cell.angle_beta   90.00
_cell.angle_gamma   90.00
#
_symmetry.space_group_name_H-M   'P 1'
#
loop_
_entity.id
_entity.type
_entity.pdbx_description
1 polymer ?
#
loop_
_entity_poly.entity_id
_entity_poly.type
_entity_poly.pdbx_seq_one_letter_code
_entity_poly.pdbx_strand_id
1 'polypeptide(L)'
;MTLEQYNQLPYDYAHCAGTYCEKASQCLHHTTYTMLETGGREQYMIVNPNVIADKQPCPFFDPNSKERFAWGISRIYDNVRVADLSDIRQNLIYTFGHTAYYLIKRKERVLTESKPKGDKRHLHRQGLRRICN
;
A
#
# COMPACT_ATOMS: atom_id res chain seq x y z
N MET A 1 -0.44 -5.20 -13.45
CA MET A 1 -1.68 -4.45 -13.09
C MET A 1 -2.75 -4.76 -14.12
N THR A 2 -3.98 -5.02 -13.72
CA THR A 2 -5.13 -5.21 -14.62
C THR A 2 -5.80 -3.87 -14.92
N LEU A 3 -6.61 -3.81 -15.98
CA LEU A 3 -7.37 -2.61 -16.31
C LEU A 3 -8.35 -2.21 -15.19
N GLU A 4 -8.96 -3.18 -14.53
CA GLU A 4 -9.83 -2.95 -13.39
C GLU A 4 -9.08 -2.29 -12.22
N GLN A 5 -7.91 -2.80 -11.88
CA GLN A 5 -7.03 -2.21 -10.86
C GLN A 5 -6.61 -0.79 -11.24
N TYR A 6 -6.30 -0.55 -12.51
CA TYR A 6 -5.95 0.77 -13.00
C TYR A 6 -7.12 1.77 -12.86
N ASN A 7 -8.34 1.37 -13.22
CA ASN A 7 -9.52 2.23 -13.14
C ASN A 7 -9.94 2.57 -11.70
N GLN A 8 -9.50 1.77 -10.73
CA GLN A 8 -9.74 2.04 -9.30
C GLN A 8 -8.68 2.95 -8.66
N LEU A 9 -7.62 3.32 -9.40
CA LEU A 9 -6.66 4.32 -8.92
C LEU A 9 -7.32 5.69 -8.74
N PRO A 10 -6.94 6.45 -7.69
CA PRO A 10 -7.38 7.83 -7.56
C PRO A 10 -7.11 8.62 -8.84
N TYR A 11 -7.97 9.59 -9.09
CA TYR A 11 -7.84 10.42 -10.29
C TYR A 11 -6.54 11.23 -10.30
N ASP A 12 -6.06 11.60 -9.12
CA ASP A 12 -4.83 12.37 -8.87
C ASP A 12 -3.57 11.48 -8.73
N TYR A 13 -3.68 10.16 -8.99
CA TYR A 13 -2.50 9.30 -8.96
C TYR A 13 -1.57 9.62 -10.11
N ALA A 14 -0.35 10.04 -9.79
CA ALA A 14 0.62 10.47 -10.77
C ALA A 14 1.19 9.29 -11.58
N HIS A 15 1.32 9.47 -12.87
CA HIS A 15 1.96 8.54 -13.80
C HIS A 15 3.41 8.95 -14.05
N CYS A 16 4.26 8.03 -14.48
CA CYS A 16 5.66 8.33 -14.77
C CYS A 16 6.11 7.63 -16.04
N ALA A 17 6.61 8.40 -17.01
CA ALA A 17 7.14 7.86 -18.26
C ALA A 17 8.40 6.97 -18.07
N GLY A 18 9.01 6.99 -16.88
CA GLY A 18 10.20 6.19 -16.57
C GLY A 18 11.49 6.74 -17.19
N THR A 19 11.45 7.93 -17.79
CA THR A 19 12.63 8.59 -18.40
C THR A 19 13.67 8.83 -17.33
N TYR A 20 14.90 8.45 -17.58
CA TYR A 20 16.05 8.57 -16.66
C TYR A 20 15.93 7.78 -15.33
N CYS A 21 15.01 6.80 -15.24
CA CYS A 21 14.83 6.03 -14.03
C CYS A 21 15.23 4.56 -14.22
N GLU A 22 16.30 4.12 -13.56
CA GLU A 22 16.77 2.74 -13.61
C GLU A 22 15.77 1.72 -13.00
N LYS A 23 14.93 2.19 -12.09
CA LYS A 23 13.93 1.36 -11.39
C LYS A 23 12.51 1.48 -11.97
N ALA A 24 12.38 2.03 -13.18
CA ALA A 24 11.06 2.24 -13.81
C ALA A 24 10.23 0.94 -13.89
N SER A 25 10.84 -0.17 -14.30
CA SER A 25 10.17 -1.48 -14.41
C SER A 25 9.60 -2.02 -13.09
N GLN A 26 10.14 -1.56 -11.96
CA GLN A 26 9.71 -1.97 -10.62
C GLN A 26 8.82 -0.92 -9.93
N CYS A 27 8.49 0.17 -10.63
CA CYS A 27 7.75 1.28 -10.09
C CYS A 27 6.27 1.26 -10.49
N LEU A 28 5.39 1.45 -9.52
CA LEU A 28 3.95 1.49 -9.77
C LEU A 28 3.54 2.69 -10.63
N HIS A 29 4.14 3.87 -10.44
CA HIS A 29 3.90 5.05 -11.27
C HIS A 29 4.25 4.82 -12.75
N HIS A 30 5.29 4.03 -13.04
CA HIS A 30 5.62 3.67 -14.42
C HIS A 30 4.66 2.61 -14.95
N THR A 31 4.29 1.61 -14.15
CA THR A 31 3.29 0.61 -14.53
C THR A 31 1.96 1.28 -14.90
N THR A 32 1.52 2.30 -14.16
CA THR A 32 0.30 3.04 -14.48
C THR A 32 0.42 3.84 -15.78
N TYR A 33 1.61 4.37 -16.07
CA TYR A 33 1.87 5.05 -17.34
C TYR A 33 1.71 4.11 -18.54
N THR A 34 2.22 2.88 -18.45
CA THR A 34 2.06 1.88 -19.54
C THR A 34 0.61 1.45 -19.74
N MET A 35 -0.28 1.67 -18.77
CA MET A 35 -1.70 1.36 -18.89
C MET A 35 -2.53 2.46 -19.59
N LEU A 36 -1.95 3.62 -19.88
CA LEU A 36 -2.67 4.74 -20.50
C LEU A 36 -3.28 4.39 -21.85
N GLU A 37 -2.58 3.59 -22.65
CA GLU A 37 -3.07 3.18 -23.96
C GLU A 37 -4.36 2.35 -23.89
N THR A 38 -4.50 1.54 -22.82
CA THR A 38 -5.65 0.66 -22.61
C THR A 38 -6.66 1.21 -21.63
N GLY A 39 -6.24 2.14 -20.77
CA GLY A 39 -7.05 2.66 -19.66
C GLY A 39 -8.06 3.73 -20.01
N GLY A 40 -7.94 4.36 -21.17
CA GLY A 40 -8.91 5.33 -21.69
C GLY A 40 -9.03 6.63 -20.89
N ARG A 41 -8.07 6.99 -20.05
CA ARG A 41 -8.07 8.28 -19.33
C ARG A 41 -7.72 9.41 -20.28
N GLU A 42 -8.62 10.39 -20.38
CA GLU A 42 -8.40 11.60 -21.19
C GLU A 42 -7.42 12.58 -20.54
N GLN A 43 -7.35 12.58 -19.21
CA GLN A 43 -6.46 13.43 -18.44
C GLN A 43 -5.81 12.63 -17.30
N TYR A 44 -4.56 12.92 -16.99
CA TYR A 44 -3.82 12.29 -15.90
C TYR A 44 -2.69 13.19 -15.40
N MET A 45 -2.28 13.00 -14.16
CA MET A 45 -1.10 13.66 -13.61
C MET A 45 0.16 12.89 -13.99
N ILE A 46 1.24 13.61 -14.26
CA ILE A 46 2.55 13.04 -14.57
C ILE A 46 3.60 13.56 -13.58
N VAL A 47 4.52 12.69 -13.17
CA VAL A 47 5.69 13.10 -12.40
C VAL A 47 6.65 13.88 -13.31
N ASN A 48 7.10 15.03 -12.84
CA ASN A 48 8.04 15.87 -13.60
C ASN A 48 9.36 15.12 -13.87
N PRO A 49 9.72 14.83 -15.14
CA PRO A 49 10.90 14.05 -15.47
C PRO A 49 12.21 14.75 -15.06
N ASN A 50 12.24 16.07 -14.99
CA ASN A 50 13.43 16.81 -14.55
C ASN A 50 13.75 16.56 -13.09
N VAL A 51 12.72 16.43 -12.24
CA VAL A 51 12.93 16.09 -10.83
C VAL A 51 13.50 14.68 -10.66
N ILE A 52 13.13 13.75 -11.54
CA ILE A 52 13.65 12.38 -11.51
C ILE A 52 15.12 12.35 -11.96
N ALA A 53 15.47 13.12 -12.99
CA ALA A 53 16.84 13.20 -13.49
C ALA A 53 17.82 13.77 -12.45
N ASP A 54 17.38 14.78 -11.69
CA ASP A 54 18.22 15.49 -10.73
C ASP A 54 18.33 14.81 -9.36
N LYS A 55 17.35 13.98 -9.01
CA LYS A 55 17.22 13.35 -7.66
C LYS A 55 17.20 11.84 -7.74
N GLN A 56 18.36 11.23 -7.62
CA GLN A 56 18.47 9.78 -7.44
C GLN A 56 18.93 9.45 -6.01
N PRO A 57 18.31 8.49 -5.31
CA PRO A 57 17.18 7.66 -5.73
C PRO A 57 15.87 8.48 -5.86
N CYS A 58 14.98 8.06 -6.79
CA CYS A 58 13.75 8.74 -7.09
C CYS A 58 12.87 8.93 -5.83
N PRO A 59 12.51 10.17 -5.45
CA PRO A 59 11.70 10.42 -4.26
C PRO A 59 10.25 9.93 -4.38
N PHE A 60 9.79 9.67 -5.61
CA PHE A 60 8.44 9.18 -5.91
C PHE A 60 8.39 7.67 -6.16
N PHE A 61 9.50 6.96 -5.93
CA PHE A 61 9.52 5.52 -6.16
C PHE A 61 8.47 4.81 -5.31
N ASP A 62 7.53 4.15 -5.99
CA ASP A 62 6.50 3.30 -5.38
C ASP A 62 6.65 1.87 -5.93
N PRO A 63 7.07 0.89 -5.10
CA PRO A 63 7.37 -0.43 -5.61
C PRO A 63 6.12 -1.13 -6.14
N ASN A 64 6.20 -1.65 -7.36
CA ASN A 64 5.15 -2.48 -7.97
C ASN A 64 5.27 -3.93 -7.45
N SER A 65 5.15 -4.11 -6.16
CA SER A 65 5.18 -5.42 -5.50
C SER A 65 3.80 -5.80 -4.98
N LYS A 66 3.47 -7.08 -5.08
CA LYS A 66 2.29 -7.63 -4.41
C LYS A 66 2.56 -7.66 -2.92
N GLU A 67 1.81 -6.87 -2.16
CA GLU A 67 1.85 -6.96 -0.71
C GLU A 67 0.78 -7.92 -0.21
N ARG A 68 1.12 -8.69 0.83
CA ARG A 68 0.15 -9.51 1.53
C ARG A 68 -0.56 -8.69 2.58
N PHE A 69 -1.88 -8.85 2.64
CA PHE A 69 -2.72 -8.19 3.64
C PHE A 69 -3.40 -9.21 4.51
N ALA A 70 -3.46 -8.95 5.80
CA ALA A 70 -4.29 -9.69 6.72
C ALA A 70 -5.43 -8.79 7.24
N TRP A 71 -6.64 -9.33 7.21
CA TRP A 71 -7.82 -8.67 7.72
C TRP A 71 -8.21 -9.22 9.08
N GLY A 72 -8.14 -8.35 10.08
CA GLY A 72 -8.53 -8.71 11.43
C GLY A 72 -7.56 -9.68 12.10
N ILE A 73 -7.76 -9.86 13.37
CA ILE A 73 -6.97 -10.76 14.24
C ILE A 73 -7.86 -11.71 15.03
N SER A 74 -9.17 -11.75 14.70
CA SER A 74 -10.13 -12.57 15.48
C SER A 74 -9.77 -14.05 15.51
N ARG A 75 -9.28 -14.58 14.39
CA ARG A 75 -8.90 -16.00 14.28
C ARG A 75 -7.56 -16.34 14.96
N ILE A 76 -6.76 -15.35 15.34
CA ILE A 76 -5.50 -15.62 16.04
C ILE A 76 -5.72 -16.29 17.41
N TYR A 77 -6.94 -16.20 17.93
CA TYR A 77 -7.31 -16.75 19.22
C TYR A 77 -7.97 -18.14 19.13
N ASP A 78 -8.33 -18.62 17.93
CA ASP A 78 -9.13 -19.84 17.75
C ASP A 78 -8.43 -21.10 18.28
N ASN A 79 -7.09 -21.14 18.28
CA ASN A 79 -6.30 -22.28 18.73
C ASN A 79 -5.41 -21.94 19.93
N VAL A 80 -5.74 -20.89 20.68
CA VAL A 80 -4.93 -20.43 21.82
C VAL A 80 -5.57 -20.91 23.13
N ARG A 81 -4.74 -21.37 24.08
CA ARG A 81 -5.21 -21.72 25.42
C ARG A 81 -5.73 -20.46 26.11
N VAL A 82 -6.80 -20.60 26.87
CA VAL A 82 -7.42 -19.49 27.59
C VAL A 82 -6.42 -18.78 28.51
N ALA A 83 -5.47 -19.51 29.10
CA ALA A 83 -4.42 -18.96 29.94
C ALA A 83 -3.46 -17.99 29.19
N ASP A 84 -3.24 -18.21 27.89
CA ASP A 84 -2.29 -17.44 27.08
C ASP A 84 -2.95 -16.24 26.39
N LEU A 85 -4.27 -16.13 26.41
CA LEU A 85 -5.03 -15.06 25.73
C LEU A 85 -4.65 -13.67 26.21
N SER A 86 -4.43 -13.50 27.53
CA SER A 86 -4.07 -12.21 28.10
C SER A 86 -2.71 -11.74 27.61
N ASP A 87 -1.72 -12.62 27.60
CA ASP A 87 -0.34 -12.30 27.21
C ASP A 87 -0.23 -12.00 25.72
N ILE A 88 -0.93 -12.78 24.89
CA ILE A 88 -0.99 -12.53 23.44
C ILE A 88 -1.63 -11.17 23.16
N ARG A 89 -2.74 -10.86 23.84
CA ARG A 89 -3.42 -9.56 23.69
C ARG A 89 -2.50 -8.41 24.10
N GLN A 90 -1.79 -8.53 25.22
CA GLN A 90 -0.85 -7.50 25.69
C GLN A 90 0.29 -7.30 24.69
N ASN A 91 0.86 -8.38 24.17
CA ASN A 91 1.92 -8.32 23.17
C ASN A 91 1.45 -7.65 21.87
N LEU A 92 0.23 -7.92 21.42
CA LEU A 92 -0.36 -7.28 20.24
C LEU A 92 -0.59 -5.78 20.47
N ILE A 93 -1.09 -5.40 21.66
CA ILE A 93 -1.27 -4.00 22.04
C ILE A 93 0.08 -3.29 22.14
N TYR A 94 1.08 -3.94 22.68
CA TYR A 94 2.44 -3.39 22.74
C TYR A 94 3.04 -3.17 21.36
N THR A 95 2.84 -4.12 20.43
CA THR A 95 3.40 -4.07 19.08
C THR A 95 2.74 -3.02 18.20
N PHE A 96 1.40 -2.94 18.23
CA PHE A 96 0.62 -2.08 17.33
C PHE A 96 0.15 -0.77 17.96
N GLY A 97 0.15 -0.69 19.29
CA GLY A 97 -0.50 0.36 20.05
C GLY A 97 -1.99 0.09 20.26
N HIS A 98 -2.54 0.63 21.34
CA HIS A 98 -3.92 0.37 21.78
C HIS A 98 -4.97 0.67 20.70
N THR A 99 -4.93 1.86 20.12
CA THR A 99 -5.88 2.29 19.10
C THR A 99 -5.80 1.41 17.85
N ALA A 100 -4.58 1.14 17.35
CA ALA A 100 -4.38 0.32 16.16
C ALA A 100 -4.83 -1.12 16.38
N TYR A 101 -4.58 -1.71 17.54
CA TYR A 101 -5.06 -3.04 17.90
C TYR A 101 -6.59 -3.15 17.74
N TYR A 102 -7.36 -2.22 18.28
CA TYR A 102 -8.81 -2.25 18.18
C TYR A 102 -9.33 -1.99 16.77
N LEU A 103 -8.68 -1.12 15.99
CA LEU A 103 -9.02 -0.92 14.58
C LEU A 103 -8.78 -2.19 13.75
N ILE A 104 -7.68 -2.90 13.98
CA ILE A 104 -7.39 -4.17 13.33
C ILE A 104 -8.40 -5.24 13.75
N LYS A 105 -8.72 -5.34 15.04
CA LYS A 105 -9.70 -6.29 15.57
C LYS A 105 -11.10 -6.09 14.96
N ARG A 106 -11.52 -4.84 14.75
CA ARG A 106 -12.81 -4.51 14.11
C ARG A 106 -12.77 -4.58 12.59
N LYS A 107 -11.66 -4.97 12.00
CA LYS A 107 -11.44 -5.00 10.54
C LYS A 107 -11.54 -3.62 9.87
N GLU A 108 -11.32 -2.56 10.62
CA GLU A 108 -11.27 -1.18 10.12
C GLU A 108 -9.87 -0.80 9.63
N ARG A 109 -8.86 -1.59 10.01
CA ARG A 109 -7.46 -1.42 9.60
C ARG A 109 -6.87 -2.73 9.12
N VAL A 110 -6.15 -2.67 8.01
CA VAL A 110 -5.43 -3.80 7.41
C VAL A 110 -4.05 -3.94 8.03
N LEU A 111 -3.60 -5.17 8.23
CA LEU A 111 -2.20 -5.49 8.55
C LEU A 111 -1.42 -5.67 7.25
N THR A 112 -0.30 -4.99 7.13
CA THR A 112 0.66 -5.14 6.04
C THR A 112 1.95 -5.75 6.54
N GLU A 113 2.69 -6.48 5.70
CA GLU A 113 4.00 -7.02 6.04
C GLU A 113 5.06 -5.93 6.25
N SER A 114 4.88 -4.77 5.61
CA SER A 114 5.73 -3.60 5.84
C SER A 114 5.42 -2.97 7.20
N LYS A 115 6.37 -3.04 8.11
CA LYS A 115 6.40 -2.60 9.52
C LYS A 115 5.31 -1.60 9.93
N PRO A 116 4.68 -1.80 11.10
CA PRO A 116 3.69 -0.90 11.68
C PRO A 116 4.34 0.38 12.25
N LYS A 117 5.01 1.17 11.43
CA LYS A 117 5.37 2.53 11.82
C LYS A 117 4.19 3.43 11.53
N GLY A 118 3.63 4.02 12.61
CA GLY A 118 2.44 4.86 12.60
C GLY A 118 2.58 6.16 11.81
N ASP A 119 2.71 6.07 10.49
CA ASP A 119 2.68 7.21 9.62
C ASP A 119 1.27 7.40 9.05
N LYS A 120 0.63 8.51 9.42
CA LYS A 120 -0.71 8.91 8.94
C LYS A 120 -0.79 8.98 7.40
N ARG A 121 0.34 9.13 6.71
CA ARG A 121 0.45 9.14 5.24
C ARG A 121 0.15 7.79 4.60
N HIS A 122 0.25 6.69 5.36
CA HIS A 122 -0.03 5.34 4.86
C HIS A 122 -1.53 5.03 4.72
N LEU A 123 -2.39 5.73 5.45
CA LEU A 123 -3.86 5.52 5.40
C LEU A 123 -4.46 5.87 4.03
N HIS A 124 -3.94 6.88 3.35
CA HIS A 124 -4.42 7.26 2.01
C HIS A 124 -4.02 6.24 0.92
N ARG A 125 -2.85 5.59 1.06
CA ARG A 125 -2.39 4.53 0.15
C ARG A 125 -3.12 3.20 0.33
N GLN A 126 -3.68 2.93 1.50
CA GLN A 126 -4.37 1.67 1.79
C GLN A 126 -5.70 1.50 1.03
N GLY A 127 -6.35 2.60 0.63
CA GLY A 127 -7.54 2.55 -0.21
C GLY A 127 -7.29 1.89 -1.57
N LEU A 128 -6.09 2.07 -2.13
CA LEU A 128 -5.68 1.53 -3.42
C LEU A 128 -5.33 0.04 -3.42
N ARG A 129 -4.90 -0.47 -2.28
CA ARG A 129 -4.39 -1.84 -2.17
C ARG A 129 -5.46 -2.89 -1.85
N ARG A 130 -6.69 -2.47 -1.60
CA ARG A 130 -7.85 -3.38 -1.45
C ARG A 130 -8.19 -4.17 -2.69
N ILE A 131 -7.57 -3.84 -3.80
CA ILE A 131 -7.94 -4.25 -5.15
C ILE A 131 -7.02 -5.37 -5.68
N CYS A 132 -5.89 -5.60 -5.04
CA CYS A 132 -4.89 -6.54 -5.52
C CYS A 132 -4.98 -7.95 -4.87
N ASN A 133 -6.17 -8.36 -4.49
CA ASN A 133 -6.42 -9.77 -4.10
C ASN A 133 -6.90 -10.59 -5.28
#